data_e18cea075256caac96240881f535db6f
#
_entry.id   e18cea075256caac96240881f535db6f
#
_cell.length_a   1.000
_cell.length_b   1.000
_cell.length_c   1.000
_cell.angle_alpha   90.00
_cell.angle_beta   90.00
_cell.angle_gamma   90.00
#
_symmetry.space_group_name_H-M   'P 1'
#
loop_
_entity.id
_entity.type
_entity.pdbx_description
1 polymer ?
#
loop_
_entity_poly.entity_id
_entity_poly.type
_entity_poly.pdbx_seq_one_letter_code
_entity_poly.pdbx_strand_id
1 'polypeptide(L)'
;MDRLRRSEALLSTFGRIVVMILSIALIVFISYDTFKGINFLESRVYMDFQFWVCIVFLTDFFLQLAVAPDKKRYLKGRWFFFVISVPYLNLIGASGIDFSPEALYFIRFIPLVRGAYAFTFVVGFVSTNRAFSLLTQYAVIFVSILYFSSLIFYYEEKDVNSNVLTYWDALYWACMDCTTVGSYISAVTVIGKILGAVLPLLGMMVIPLFTVFITTKVKEYNKRISNREENLEAELRRDFPEKQDSGKPPTTPDSKTQL
;
A
#
# COMPACT_ATOMS: atom_id res chain seq x y z
N MET A 1 -25.36 18.31 -20.78
CA MET A 1 -25.06 17.21 -19.85
C MET A 1 -23.57 16.87 -19.80
N ASP A 2 -22.86 16.79 -20.93
CA ASP A 2 -21.45 16.40 -20.96
C ASP A 2 -20.46 17.38 -20.32
N ARG A 3 -20.75 18.67 -20.34
CA ARG A 3 -19.91 19.69 -19.69
C ARG A 3 -19.96 19.60 -18.17
N LEU A 4 -21.12 19.32 -17.57
CA LEU A 4 -21.28 19.14 -16.13
C LEU A 4 -20.55 17.87 -15.67
N ARG A 5 -20.72 16.74 -16.35
CA ARG A 5 -19.97 15.51 -16.05
C ARG A 5 -18.46 15.66 -16.18
N ARG A 6 -18.00 16.48 -17.13
CA ARG A 6 -16.57 16.76 -17.31
C ARG A 6 -16.01 17.64 -16.19
N SER A 7 -16.77 18.65 -15.75
CA SER A 7 -16.35 19.48 -14.60
C SER A 7 -16.36 18.71 -13.29
N GLU A 8 -17.32 17.83 -13.07
CA GLU A 8 -17.36 16.92 -11.90
C GLU A 8 -16.17 15.95 -11.88
N ALA A 9 -15.82 15.37 -13.02
CA ALA A 9 -14.65 14.48 -13.15
C ALA A 9 -13.33 15.23 -12.92
N LEU A 10 -13.21 16.47 -13.43
CA LEU A 10 -12.03 17.30 -13.21
C LEU A 10 -11.91 17.72 -11.74
N LEU A 11 -13.00 18.11 -11.11
CA LEU A 11 -13.02 18.51 -9.69
C LEU A 11 -12.64 17.35 -8.78
N SER A 12 -13.18 16.15 -9.04
CA SER A 12 -12.82 14.94 -8.27
C SER A 12 -11.38 14.48 -8.50
N THR A 13 -10.82 14.71 -9.69
CA THR A 13 -9.42 14.39 -9.99
C THR A 13 -8.48 15.39 -9.33
N PHE A 14 -8.81 16.68 -9.39
CA PHE A 14 -8.04 17.72 -8.74
C PHE A 14 -8.02 17.54 -7.22
N GLY A 15 -9.16 17.28 -6.58
CA GLY A 15 -9.25 16.99 -5.16
C GLY A 15 -8.36 15.81 -4.76
N ARG A 16 -8.37 14.71 -5.51
CA ARG A 16 -7.49 13.55 -5.27
C ARG A 16 -6.00 13.90 -5.36
N ILE A 17 -5.59 14.73 -6.32
CA ILE A 17 -4.19 15.16 -6.45
C ILE A 17 -3.79 16.03 -5.26
N VAL A 18 -4.64 16.96 -4.84
CA VAL A 18 -4.39 17.82 -3.67
C VAL A 18 -4.26 16.97 -2.40
N VAL A 19 -5.18 16.05 -2.17
CA VAL A 19 -5.13 15.11 -1.02
C VAL A 19 -3.85 14.29 -1.06
N MET A 20 -3.43 13.80 -2.22
CA MET A 20 -2.19 13.04 -2.37
C MET A 20 -0.95 13.90 -2.02
N ILE A 21 -0.86 15.11 -2.52
CA ILE A 21 0.28 16.02 -2.23
C ILE A 21 0.33 16.34 -0.74
N LEU A 22 -0.83 16.67 -0.14
CA LEU A 22 -0.90 16.94 1.31
C LEU A 22 -0.58 15.72 2.15
N SER A 23 -0.95 14.53 1.69
CA SER A 23 -0.60 13.26 2.34
C SER A 23 0.91 13.03 2.37
N ILE A 24 1.57 13.27 1.25
CA ILE A 24 3.04 13.19 1.16
C ILE A 24 3.68 14.24 2.07
N ALA A 25 3.19 15.48 2.02
CA ALA A 25 3.70 16.57 2.85
C ALA A 25 3.55 16.24 4.35
N LEU A 26 2.43 15.65 4.77
CA LEU A 26 2.20 15.24 6.16
C LEU A 26 3.20 14.16 6.59
N ILE A 27 3.46 13.15 5.75
CA ILE A 27 4.44 12.10 6.03
C ILE A 27 5.84 12.70 6.15
N VAL A 28 6.23 13.59 5.23
CA VAL A 28 7.52 14.26 5.25
C VAL A 28 7.67 15.10 6.53
N PHE A 29 6.62 15.79 6.96
CA PHE A 29 6.64 16.62 8.17
C PHE A 29 6.81 15.77 9.43
N ILE A 30 6.02 14.70 9.57
CA ILE A 30 6.17 13.75 10.69
C ILE A 30 7.59 13.16 10.71
N SER A 31 8.10 12.75 9.52
CA SER A 31 9.46 12.22 9.41
C SER A 31 10.51 13.22 9.87
N TYR A 32 10.41 14.46 9.42
CA TYR A 32 11.37 15.51 9.76
C TYR A 32 11.43 15.78 11.27
N ASP A 33 10.27 15.94 11.93
CA ASP A 33 10.21 16.16 13.37
C ASP A 33 10.72 14.93 14.12
N THR A 34 10.37 13.72 13.68
CA THR A 34 10.84 12.47 14.29
C THR A 34 12.35 12.32 14.19
N PHE A 35 12.94 12.58 13.01
CA PHE A 35 14.41 12.53 12.84
C PHE A 35 15.17 13.55 13.67
N LYS A 36 14.55 14.69 13.98
CA LYS A 36 15.12 15.68 14.90
C LYS A 36 14.91 15.33 16.38
N GLY A 37 14.24 14.25 16.71
CA GLY A 37 13.89 13.87 18.08
C GLY A 37 12.86 14.80 18.71
N ILE A 38 12.24 15.69 17.93
CA ILE A 38 11.18 16.59 18.39
C ILE A 38 9.89 15.79 18.50
N ASN A 39 9.18 15.93 19.60
CA ASN A 39 7.84 15.37 19.72
C ASN A 39 6.91 16.18 18.79
N PHE A 40 6.54 15.58 17.66
CA PHE A 40 5.70 16.26 16.67
C PHE A 40 4.34 16.70 17.24
N LEU A 41 3.86 16.05 18.31
CA LEU A 41 2.62 16.45 18.98
C LEU A 41 2.76 17.73 19.82
N GLU A 42 3.97 18.11 20.18
CA GLU A 42 4.25 19.35 20.94
C GLU A 42 4.66 20.50 20.01
N SER A 43 4.96 20.20 18.76
CA SER A 43 5.34 21.19 17.75
C SER A 43 4.12 22.04 17.33
N ARG A 44 4.10 23.33 17.67
CA ARG A 44 3.03 24.24 17.24
C ARG A 44 2.91 24.30 15.73
N VAL A 45 4.03 24.31 15.01
CA VAL A 45 4.05 24.36 13.56
C VAL A 45 3.40 23.12 12.96
N TYR A 46 3.67 21.94 13.55
CA TYR A 46 3.02 20.70 13.13
C TYR A 46 1.51 20.73 13.41
N MET A 47 1.09 21.20 14.58
CA MET A 47 -0.31 21.29 14.97
C MET A 47 -1.12 22.21 14.04
N ASP A 48 -0.56 23.35 13.67
CA ASP A 48 -1.20 24.28 12.72
C ASP A 48 -1.25 23.68 11.30
N PHE A 49 -0.16 23.07 10.84
CA PHE A 49 -0.14 22.38 9.54
C PHE A 49 -1.16 21.23 9.49
N GLN A 50 -1.19 20.40 10.53
CA GLN A 50 -2.14 19.30 10.65
C GLN A 50 -3.59 19.77 10.63
N PHE A 51 -3.88 20.90 11.28
CA PHE A 51 -5.22 21.50 11.29
C PHE A 51 -5.67 21.82 9.85
N TRP A 52 -4.82 22.49 9.07
CA TRP A 52 -5.12 22.80 7.67
C TRP A 52 -5.29 21.55 6.79
N VAL A 53 -4.45 20.55 7.00
CA VAL A 53 -4.58 19.25 6.31
C VAL A 53 -5.93 18.60 6.62
N CYS A 54 -6.37 18.64 7.89
CA CYS A 54 -7.68 18.12 8.28
C CYS A 54 -8.83 18.84 7.58
N ILE A 55 -8.76 20.18 7.51
CA ILE A 55 -9.78 21.00 6.84
C ILE A 55 -9.87 20.63 5.35
N VAL A 56 -8.73 20.49 4.68
CA VAL A 56 -8.71 20.11 3.26
C VAL A 56 -9.27 18.70 3.05
N PHE A 57 -8.91 17.74 3.89
CA PHE A 57 -9.44 16.37 3.82
C PHE A 57 -10.95 16.34 4.07
N LEU A 58 -11.41 17.12 5.04
CA LEU A 58 -12.83 17.23 5.34
C LEU A 58 -13.60 17.89 4.19
N THR A 59 -13.03 18.93 3.61
CA THR A 59 -13.61 19.62 2.43
C THR A 59 -13.69 18.66 1.24
N ASP A 60 -12.63 17.91 0.94
CA ASP A 60 -12.63 16.90 -0.12
C ASP A 60 -13.69 15.81 0.13
N PHE A 61 -13.81 15.35 1.37
CA PHE A 61 -14.83 14.38 1.75
C PHE A 61 -16.26 14.90 1.49
N PHE A 62 -16.55 16.13 1.91
CA PHE A 62 -17.87 16.72 1.70
C PHE A 62 -18.16 17.03 0.22
N LEU A 63 -17.17 17.46 -0.54
CA LEU A 63 -17.30 17.66 -1.99
C LEU A 63 -17.61 16.33 -2.69
N GLN A 64 -16.89 15.27 -2.36
CA GLN A 64 -17.15 13.94 -2.94
C GLN A 64 -18.50 13.38 -2.50
N LEU A 65 -18.93 13.62 -1.25
CA LEU A 65 -20.25 13.24 -0.73
C LEU A 65 -21.38 14.00 -1.46
N ALA A 66 -21.17 15.28 -1.79
CA ALA A 66 -22.15 16.09 -2.52
C ALA A 66 -22.38 15.57 -3.94
N VAL A 67 -21.33 15.14 -4.62
CA VAL A 67 -21.34 14.63 -5.99
C VAL A 67 -21.71 13.14 -6.07
N ALA A 68 -21.61 12.40 -4.96
CA ALA A 68 -21.89 10.96 -4.95
C ALA A 68 -23.37 10.66 -5.29
N PRO A 69 -23.66 9.76 -6.24
CA PRO A 69 -25.02 9.38 -6.61
C PRO A 69 -25.77 8.71 -5.46
N ASP A 70 -25.07 7.88 -4.66
CA ASP A 70 -25.59 7.17 -3.50
C ASP A 70 -24.88 7.63 -2.22
N LYS A 71 -25.36 8.69 -1.58
CA LYS A 71 -24.78 9.31 -0.38
C LYS A 71 -24.64 8.35 0.79
N LYS A 72 -25.65 7.49 1.01
CA LYS A 72 -25.64 6.49 2.12
C LYS A 72 -24.56 5.43 1.90
N ARG A 73 -24.40 4.93 0.69
CA ARG A 73 -23.39 3.93 0.33
C ARG A 73 -21.98 4.53 0.39
N TYR A 74 -21.83 5.76 -0.06
CA TYR A 74 -20.58 6.50 0.05
C TYR A 74 -20.14 6.70 1.51
N LEU A 75 -21.06 7.19 2.35
CA LEU A 75 -20.82 7.43 3.78
C LEU A 75 -20.46 6.12 4.51
N LYS A 76 -21.21 5.03 4.25
CA LYS A 76 -20.94 3.71 4.86
C LYS A 76 -19.58 3.13 4.42
N GLY A 77 -19.15 3.41 3.19
CA GLY A 77 -17.86 2.92 2.68
C GLY A 77 -16.64 3.76 3.10
N ARG A 78 -16.86 5.04 3.47
CA ARG A 78 -15.78 5.99 3.78
C ARG A 78 -15.92 6.68 5.14
N TRP A 79 -16.72 6.15 6.04
CA TRP A 79 -16.91 6.69 7.39
C TRP A 79 -15.59 6.80 8.17
N PHE A 80 -14.70 5.83 7.97
CA PHE A 80 -13.39 5.81 8.61
C PHE A 80 -12.52 7.00 8.18
N PHE A 81 -12.58 7.38 6.88
CA PHE A 81 -11.90 8.57 6.38
C PHE A 81 -12.44 9.85 7.02
N PHE A 82 -13.76 9.96 7.18
CA PHE A 82 -14.38 11.09 7.88
C PHE A 82 -13.88 11.19 9.31
N VAL A 83 -13.92 10.08 10.06
CA VAL A 83 -13.46 10.04 11.47
C VAL A 83 -12.00 10.48 11.58
N ILE A 84 -11.11 9.95 10.75
CA ILE A 84 -9.69 10.30 10.79
C ILE A 84 -9.44 11.77 10.36
N SER A 85 -10.29 12.35 9.51
CA SER A 85 -10.12 13.72 9.01
C SER A 85 -10.46 14.79 10.06
N VAL A 86 -11.14 14.46 11.15
CA VAL A 86 -11.49 15.41 12.22
C VAL A 86 -10.24 15.84 13.00
N PRO A 87 -10.00 17.14 13.22
CA PRO A 87 -8.84 17.65 13.97
C PRO A 87 -9.01 17.51 15.48
N TYR A 88 -9.05 16.28 16.01
CA TYR A 88 -9.35 16.00 17.43
C TYR A 88 -8.43 16.75 18.39
N LEU A 89 -7.13 16.79 18.13
CA LEU A 89 -6.17 17.44 19.02
C LEU A 89 -6.43 18.94 19.15
N ASN A 90 -6.77 19.61 18.06
CA ASN A 90 -7.10 21.04 18.07
C ASN A 90 -8.46 21.28 18.74
N LEU A 91 -9.44 20.40 18.55
CA LEU A 91 -10.76 20.49 19.18
C LEU A 91 -10.67 20.29 20.70
N ILE A 92 -9.87 19.35 21.17
CA ILE A 92 -9.65 19.08 22.59
C ILE A 92 -8.98 20.30 23.24
N GLY A 93 -7.92 20.84 22.62
CA GLY A 93 -7.25 22.03 23.11
C GLY A 93 -8.15 23.28 23.16
N ALA A 94 -9.14 23.39 22.27
CA ALA A 94 -10.06 24.52 22.23
C ALA A 94 -11.29 24.35 23.15
N SER A 95 -11.73 23.11 23.41
CA SER A 95 -12.98 22.84 24.13
C SER A 95 -12.83 22.87 25.65
N GLY A 96 -11.60 22.80 26.17
CA GLY A 96 -11.35 22.71 27.61
C GLY A 96 -11.96 21.50 28.32
N ILE A 97 -12.32 20.47 27.54
CA ILE A 97 -12.88 19.22 28.05
C ILE A 97 -11.73 18.36 28.57
N ASP A 98 -11.78 17.99 29.83
CA ASP A 98 -10.83 17.05 30.43
C ASP A 98 -11.22 15.63 30.02
N PHE A 99 -10.44 15.07 29.10
CA PHE A 99 -10.55 13.66 28.73
C PHE A 99 -9.77 12.78 29.71
N SER A 100 -10.21 11.54 29.86
CA SER A 100 -9.44 10.58 30.66
C SER A 100 -8.04 10.38 30.07
N PRO A 101 -7.01 10.12 30.90
CA PRO A 101 -5.65 9.88 30.41
C PRO A 101 -5.55 8.81 29.36
N GLU A 102 -6.38 7.76 29.46
CA GLU A 102 -6.45 6.66 28.49
C GLU A 102 -7.00 7.13 27.13
N ALA A 103 -8.04 7.98 27.14
CA ALA A 103 -8.60 8.53 25.90
C ALA A 103 -7.59 9.43 25.19
N LEU A 104 -6.91 10.31 25.91
CA LEU A 104 -5.84 11.16 25.38
C LEU A 104 -4.69 10.33 24.80
N TYR A 105 -4.34 9.22 25.46
CA TYR A 105 -3.34 8.29 24.99
C TYR A 105 -3.67 7.73 23.58
N PHE A 106 -4.91 7.30 23.35
CA PHE A 106 -5.32 6.81 22.02
C PHE A 106 -5.44 7.92 20.97
N ILE A 107 -5.94 9.09 21.37
CA ILE A 107 -6.15 10.24 20.48
C ILE A 107 -4.83 10.72 19.86
N ARG A 108 -3.72 10.64 20.60
CA ARG A 108 -2.39 11.06 20.11
C ARG A 108 -1.87 10.22 18.92
N PHE A 109 -2.40 9.00 18.71
CA PHE A 109 -2.03 8.18 17.56
C PHE A 109 -2.84 8.51 16.29
N ILE A 110 -3.93 9.25 16.39
CA ILE A 110 -4.75 9.62 15.22
C ILE A 110 -3.95 10.27 14.11
N PRO A 111 -3.00 11.19 14.37
CA PRO A 111 -2.14 11.75 13.32
C PRO A 111 -1.33 10.71 12.57
N LEU A 112 -0.78 9.71 13.26
CA LEU A 112 -0.03 8.61 12.63
C LEU A 112 -0.94 7.72 11.79
N VAL A 113 -2.12 7.36 12.32
CA VAL A 113 -3.15 6.61 11.57
C VAL A 113 -3.59 7.38 10.33
N ARG A 114 -3.73 8.72 10.44
CA ARG A 114 -4.03 9.60 9.31
C ARG A 114 -2.93 9.56 8.25
N GLY A 115 -1.67 9.65 8.66
CA GLY A 115 -0.52 9.51 7.77
C GLY A 115 -0.53 8.17 7.04
N ALA A 116 -0.74 7.07 7.76
CA ALA A 116 -0.85 5.73 7.19
C ALA A 116 -2.02 5.61 6.21
N TYR A 117 -3.19 6.15 6.56
CA TYR A 117 -4.34 6.15 5.66
C TYR A 117 -4.12 7.03 4.43
N ALA A 118 -3.53 8.22 4.61
CA ALA A 118 -3.17 9.11 3.51
C ALA A 118 -2.21 8.43 2.52
N PHE A 119 -1.32 7.59 3.00
CA PHE A 119 -0.43 6.80 2.17
C PHE A 119 -1.18 5.83 1.23
N THR A 120 -2.38 5.37 1.59
CA THR A 120 -3.19 4.52 0.71
C THR A 120 -3.58 5.23 -0.59
N PHE A 121 -3.71 6.56 -0.59
CA PHE A 121 -3.95 7.33 -1.81
C PHE A 121 -2.73 7.33 -2.72
N VAL A 122 -1.52 7.42 -2.15
CA VAL A 122 -0.25 7.34 -2.89
C VAL A 122 -0.11 5.96 -3.53
N VAL A 123 -0.36 4.90 -2.76
CA VAL A 123 -0.36 3.52 -3.27
C VAL A 123 -1.41 3.33 -4.37
N GLY A 124 -2.62 3.85 -4.17
CA GLY A 124 -3.71 3.79 -5.15
C GLY A 124 -3.35 4.48 -6.47
N PHE A 125 -2.67 5.62 -6.41
CA PHE A 125 -2.20 6.34 -7.60
C PHE A 125 -1.13 5.56 -8.36
N VAL A 126 -0.14 5.03 -7.65
CA VAL A 126 0.93 4.19 -8.20
C VAL A 126 0.35 2.91 -8.81
N SER A 127 -0.66 2.31 -8.15
CA SER A 127 -1.32 1.08 -8.58
C SER A 127 -2.17 1.23 -9.85
N THR A 128 -2.65 2.42 -10.17
CA THR A 128 -3.50 2.66 -11.34
C THR A 128 -2.74 2.53 -12.67
N ASN A 129 -1.43 2.66 -12.63
CA ASN A 129 -0.58 2.43 -13.79
C ASN A 129 -0.40 0.92 -14.03
N ARG A 130 -0.89 0.40 -15.15
CA ARG A 130 -0.77 -1.02 -15.58
C ARG A 130 0.67 -1.56 -15.61
N ALA A 131 1.67 -0.68 -15.57
CA ALA A 131 3.09 -1.04 -15.53
C ALA A 131 3.57 -1.55 -14.16
N PHE A 132 2.85 -1.22 -13.08
CA PHE A 132 3.20 -1.68 -11.74
C PHE A 132 2.63 -3.06 -11.46
N SER A 133 3.54 -4.00 -11.31
CA SER A 133 3.24 -5.39 -10.91
C SER A 133 2.63 -5.45 -9.51
N LEU A 134 1.83 -6.48 -9.24
CA LEU A 134 1.34 -6.82 -7.89
C LEU A 134 2.45 -6.78 -6.83
N LEU A 135 3.67 -7.24 -7.18
CA LEU A 135 4.82 -7.17 -6.27
C LEU A 135 5.13 -5.75 -5.82
N THR A 136 5.10 -4.77 -6.75
CA THR A 136 5.39 -3.38 -6.39
C THR A 136 4.35 -2.83 -5.43
N GLN A 137 3.07 -3.16 -5.61
CA GLN A 137 2.01 -2.79 -4.67
C GLN A 137 2.25 -3.38 -3.28
N TYR A 138 2.57 -4.66 -3.20
CA TYR A 138 2.90 -5.32 -1.93
C TYR A 138 4.16 -4.74 -1.30
N ALA A 139 5.21 -4.48 -2.08
CA ALA A 139 6.44 -3.87 -1.58
C ALA A 139 6.18 -2.48 -0.99
N VAL A 140 5.36 -1.66 -1.64
CA VAL A 140 5.00 -0.33 -1.14
C VAL A 140 4.19 -0.42 0.14
N ILE A 141 3.20 -1.32 0.22
CA ILE A 141 2.41 -1.54 1.45
C ILE A 141 3.32 -2.04 2.58
N PHE A 142 4.20 -2.98 2.29
CA PHE A 142 5.12 -3.57 3.27
C PHE A 142 6.09 -2.51 3.85
N VAL A 143 6.73 -1.72 2.98
CA VAL A 143 7.61 -0.62 3.40
C VAL A 143 6.85 0.41 4.23
N SER A 144 5.57 0.67 3.89
CA SER A 144 4.72 1.58 4.64
C SER A 144 4.42 1.06 6.04
N ILE A 145 4.06 -0.22 6.15
CA ILE A 145 3.79 -0.85 7.46
C ILE A 145 5.06 -0.78 8.32
N LEU A 146 6.21 -1.13 7.76
CA LEU A 146 7.50 -1.07 8.45
C LEU A 146 7.81 0.34 8.94
N TYR A 147 7.64 1.34 8.07
CA TYR A 147 7.86 2.74 8.38
C TYR A 147 6.93 3.22 9.52
N PHE A 148 5.62 3.02 9.41
CA PHE A 148 4.69 3.47 10.44
C PHE A 148 4.84 2.71 11.75
N SER A 149 5.14 1.41 11.70
CA SER A 149 5.43 0.63 12.91
C SER A 149 6.68 1.12 13.62
N SER A 150 7.74 1.46 12.88
CA SER A 150 8.96 2.03 13.48
C SER A 150 8.73 3.41 14.11
N LEU A 151 7.86 4.25 13.50
CA LEU A 151 7.47 5.53 14.07
C LEU A 151 6.71 5.37 15.38
N ILE A 152 5.71 4.47 15.41
CA ILE A 152 4.92 4.19 16.60
C ILE A 152 5.82 3.63 17.70
N PHE A 153 6.69 2.69 17.34
CA PHE A 153 7.64 2.10 18.28
C PHE A 153 8.58 3.14 18.89
N TYR A 154 9.19 3.98 18.04
CA TYR A 154 10.04 5.06 18.51
C TYR A 154 9.32 5.99 19.47
N TYR A 155 8.12 6.40 19.11
CA TYR A 155 7.34 7.33 19.92
C TYR A 155 6.98 6.77 21.30
N GLU A 156 6.68 5.47 21.37
CA GLU A 156 6.31 4.79 22.60
C GLU A 156 7.49 4.41 23.49
N GLU A 157 8.63 4.06 22.88
CA GLU A 157 9.76 3.48 23.61
C GLU A 157 10.85 4.49 23.98
N LYS A 158 11.00 5.61 23.24
CA LYS A 158 12.12 6.56 23.40
C LYS A 158 12.30 7.09 24.82
N ASP A 159 11.23 7.25 25.59
CA ASP A 159 11.25 7.85 26.92
C ASP A 159 11.34 6.79 28.04
N VAL A 160 11.14 5.51 27.72
CA VAL A 160 11.08 4.42 28.69
C VAL A 160 12.08 3.29 28.43
N ASN A 161 12.65 3.23 27.23
CA ASN A 161 13.57 2.19 26.82
C ASN A 161 14.96 2.76 26.53
N SER A 162 15.93 2.42 27.37
CA SER A 162 17.31 2.92 27.26
C SER A 162 18.03 2.46 25.97
N ASN A 163 17.51 1.49 25.26
CA ASN A 163 18.07 0.99 24.01
C ASN A 163 17.51 1.70 22.77
N VAL A 164 16.54 2.62 22.94
CA VAL A 164 15.89 3.37 21.86
C VAL A 164 16.18 4.86 22.05
N LEU A 165 17.36 5.29 21.64
CA LEU A 165 17.78 6.69 21.77
C LEU A 165 17.42 7.52 20.55
N THR A 166 17.46 6.90 19.37
CA THR A 166 17.22 7.55 18.10
C THR A 166 16.16 6.81 17.27
N TYR A 167 15.59 7.51 16.28
CA TYR A 167 14.68 6.86 15.34
C TYR A 167 15.35 5.68 14.59
N TRP A 168 16.65 5.74 14.37
CA TRP A 168 17.39 4.66 13.69
C TRP A 168 17.38 3.36 14.49
N ASP A 169 17.38 3.44 15.81
CA ASP A 169 17.27 2.26 16.69
C ASP A 169 15.90 1.59 16.51
N ALA A 170 14.84 2.40 16.45
CA ALA A 170 13.49 1.92 16.22
C ALA A 170 13.29 1.34 14.81
N LEU A 171 13.89 1.97 13.80
CA LEU A 171 13.86 1.46 12.42
C LEU A 171 14.63 0.16 12.30
N TYR A 172 15.81 0.06 12.92
CA TYR A 172 16.60 -1.17 13.01
C TYR A 172 15.77 -2.28 13.66
N TRP A 173 15.15 -1.98 14.82
CA TRP A 173 14.28 -2.93 15.50
C TRP A 173 13.16 -3.43 14.58
N ALA A 174 12.45 -2.53 13.91
CA ALA A 174 11.35 -2.87 13.03
C ALA A 174 11.80 -3.74 11.83
N CYS A 175 12.97 -3.44 11.24
CA CYS A 175 13.55 -4.24 10.16
C CYS A 175 13.90 -5.66 10.63
N MET A 176 14.53 -5.79 11.79
CA MET A 176 14.95 -7.07 12.33
C MET A 176 13.76 -7.94 12.73
N ASP A 177 12.74 -7.34 13.36
CA ASP A 177 11.52 -8.05 13.74
C ASP A 177 10.70 -8.46 12.52
N CYS A 178 10.58 -7.56 11.53
CA CYS A 178 9.84 -7.86 10.30
C CYS A 178 10.50 -8.98 9.47
N THR A 179 11.82 -9.11 9.52
CA THR A 179 12.56 -10.21 8.89
C THR A 179 12.58 -11.49 9.75
N THR A 180 11.93 -11.48 10.91
CA THR A 180 11.89 -12.61 11.88
C THR A 180 13.24 -12.99 12.47
N VAL A 181 14.27 -12.19 12.27
CA VAL A 181 15.60 -12.40 12.84
C VAL A 181 15.60 -12.03 14.32
N GLY A 182 14.80 -11.02 14.69
CA GLY A 182 14.77 -10.44 16.03
C GLY A 182 15.93 -9.48 16.28
N SER A 183 15.72 -8.53 17.17
CA SER A 183 16.72 -7.53 17.55
C SER A 183 17.11 -7.69 19.03
N TYR A 184 18.24 -7.08 19.41
CA TYR A 184 18.63 -6.97 20.82
C TYR A 184 17.75 -5.96 21.60
N ILE A 185 16.96 -5.16 20.91
CA ILE A 185 16.05 -4.17 21.50
C ILE A 185 14.75 -4.88 21.88
N SER A 186 14.49 -5.03 23.16
CA SER A 186 13.23 -5.61 23.64
C SER A 186 12.23 -4.50 23.97
N ALA A 187 10.99 -4.65 23.49
CA ALA A 187 9.90 -3.72 23.76
C ALA A 187 9.53 -3.71 25.25
N VAL A 188 9.45 -2.54 25.83
CA VAL A 188 9.04 -2.32 27.24
C VAL A 188 7.54 -2.03 27.31
N THR A 189 7.05 -1.17 26.40
CA THR A 189 5.64 -0.73 26.35
C THR A 189 4.69 -1.80 25.85
N VAL A 190 3.41 -1.68 26.18
CA VAL A 190 2.37 -2.61 25.71
C VAL A 190 2.24 -2.55 24.18
N ILE A 191 2.26 -1.34 23.61
CA ILE A 191 2.18 -1.13 22.16
C ILE A 191 3.41 -1.70 21.47
N GLY A 192 4.60 -1.46 22.01
CA GLY A 192 5.84 -2.03 21.49
C GLY A 192 5.79 -3.57 21.46
N LYS A 193 5.28 -4.21 22.51
CA LYS A 193 5.09 -5.68 22.55
C LYS A 193 4.08 -6.19 21.53
N ILE A 194 2.98 -5.46 21.33
CA ILE A 194 1.98 -5.81 20.28
C ILE A 194 2.61 -5.71 18.89
N LEU A 195 3.36 -4.63 18.63
CA LEU A 195 4.06 -4.46 17.36
C LEU A 195 5.10 -5.56 17.14
N GLY A 196 5.86 -5.94 18.19
CA GLY A 196 6.83 -7.02 18.14
C GLY A 196 6.22 -8.42 17.87
N ALA A 197 4.93 -8.60 18.15
CA ALA A 197 4.20 -9.80 17.76
C ALA A 197 3.62 -9.72 16.34
N VAL A 198 3.12 -8.54 15.95
CA VAL A 198 2.44 -8.33 14.66
C VAL A 198 3.43 -8.21 13.50
N LEU A 199 4.57 -7.52 13.69
CA LEU A 199 5.55 -7.31 12.64
C LEU A 199 6.13 -8.61 12.04
N PRO A 200 6.58 -9.57 12.84
CA PRO A 200 7.05 -10.85 12.32
C PRO A 200 5.97 -11.64 11.56
N LEU A 201 4.71 -11.60 12.04
CA LEU A 201 3.60 -12.23 11.34
C LEU A 201 3.39 -11.63 9.94
N LEU A 202 3.43 -10.30 9.83
CA LEU A 202 3.33 -9.60 8.54
C LEU A 202 4.55 -9.91 7.66
N GLY A 203 5.75 -9.95 8.22
CA GLY A 203 6.97 -10.30 7.52
C GLY A 203 6.94 -11.70 6.92
N MET A 204 6.46 -12.69 7.67
CA MET A 204 6.30 -14.08 7.17
C MET A 204 5.34 -14.16 5.98
N MET A 205 4.33 -13.30 5.88
CA MET A 205 3.39 -13.29 4.75
C MET A 205 4.03 -12.80 3.44
N VAL A 206 5.15 -12.09 3.50
CA VAL A 206 5.83 -11.53 2.29
C VAL A 206 6.46 -12.65 1.46
N ILE A 207 7.00 -13.69 2.08
CA ILE A 207 7.69 -14.79 1.37
C ILE A 207 6.75 -15.55 0.42
N PRO A 208 5.56 -16.02 0.83
CA PRO A 208 4.59 -16.64 -0.07
C PRO A 208 4.16 -15.71 -1.21
N LEU A 209 3.95 -14.42 -0.93
CA LEU A 209 3.56 -13.44 -1.95
C LEU A 209 4.66 -13.27 -3.02
N PHE A 210 5.92 -13.21 -2.58
CA PHE A 210 7.07 -13.16 -3.49
C PHE A 210 7.15 -14.42 -4.36
N THR A 211 6.95 -15.59 -3.77
CA THR A 211 6.93 -16.87 -4.49
C THR A 211 5.84 -16.91 -5.57
N VAL A 212 4.63 -16.48 -5.22
CA VAL A 212 3.52 -16.39 -6.20
C VAL A 212 3.85 -15.43 -7.33
N PHE A 213 4.47 -14.29 -7.02
CA PHE A 213 4.89 -13.33 -8.03
C PHE A 213 5.92 -13.91 -8.99
N ILE A 214 7.01 -14.52 -8.48
CA ILE A 214 8.04 -15.14 -9.31
C ILE A 214 7.41 -16.23 -10.21
N THR A 215 6.59 -17.10 -9.63
CA THR A 215 5.91 -18.16 -10.39
C THR A 215 5.03 -17.59 -11.51
N THR A 216 4.31 -16.52 -11.23
CA THR A 216 3.47 -15.85 -12.24
C THR A 216 4.31 -15.25 -13.35
N LYS A 217 5.43 -14.60 -13.03
CA LYS A 217 6.34 -14.02 -14.02
C LYS A 217 7.01 -15.07 -14.90
N VAL A 218 7.44 -16.18 -14.30
CA VAL A 218 8.01 -17.32 -15.05
C VAL A 218 6.97 -17.92 -16.00
N LYS A 219 5.72 -18.09 -15.54
CA LYS A 219 4.62 -18.56 -16.41
C LYS A 219 4.33 -17.62 -17.56
N GLU A 220 4.28 -16.31 -17.32
CA GLU A 220 4.10 -15.30 -18.38
C GLU A 220 5.24 -15.35 -19.41
N TYR A 221 6.47 -15.46 -18.92
CA TYR A 221 7.65 -15.56 -19.79
C TYR A 221 7.61 -16.81 -20.67
N ASN A 222 7.37 -17.97 -20.07
CA ASN A 222 7.27 -19.24 -20.79
C ASN A 222 6.13 -19.20 -21.83
N LYS A 223 4.98 -18.63 -21.48
CA LYS A 223 3.87 -18.46 -22.42
C LYS A 223 4.24 -17.58 -23.62
N ARG A 224 5.03 -16.51 -23.40
CA ARG A 224 5.51 -15.65 -24.50
C ARG A 224 6.47 -16.38 -25.42
N ILE A 225 7.34 -17.25 -24.88
CA ILE A 225 8.26 -18.07 -25.67
C ILE A 225 7.44 -19.07 -26.51
N SER A 226 6.55 -19.83 -25.87
CA SER A 226 5.71 -20.81 -26.55
C SER A 226 4.89 -20.18 -27.70
N ASN A 227 4.25 -19.04 -27.46
CA ASN A 227 3.51 -18.33 -28.50
C ASN A 227 4.43 -17.84 -29.66
N ARG A 228 5.68 -17.48 -29.36
CA ARG A 228 6.66 -17.08 -30.40
C ARG A 228 7.09 -18.27 -31.21
N GLU A 229 7.34 -19.43 -30.60
CA GLU A 229 7.69 -20.67 -31.26
C GLU A 229 6.56 -21.12 -32.17
N GLU A 230 5.32 -21.13 -31.70
CA GLU A 230 4.13 -21.48 -32.49
C GLU A 230 3.93 -20.55 -33.69
N ASN A 231 4.15 -19.24 -33.54
CA ASN A 231 4.08 -18.29 -34.63
C ASN A 231 5.18 -18.53 -35.68
N LEU A 232 6.42 -18.81 -35.25
CA LEU A 232 7.53 -19.12 -36.14
C LEU A 232 7.29 -20.43 -36.92
N GLU A 233 6.79 -21.45 -36.23
CA GLU A 233 6.41 -22.71 -36.94
C GLU A 233 5.29 -22.48 -37.96
N ALA A 234 4.31 -21.63 -37.62
CA ALA A 234 3.23 -21.28 -38.54
C ALA A 234 3.73 -20.48 -39.75
N GLU A 235 4.71 -19.57 -39.55
CA GLU A 235 5.36 -18.86 -40.66
C GLU A 235 6.19 -19.83 -41.54
N LEU A 236 6.99 -20.71 -40.93
CA LEU A 236 7.77 -21.70 -41.64
C LEU A 236 6.87 -22.66 -42.48
N ARG A 237 5.75 -23.09 -41.95
CA ARG A 237 4.77 -23.91 -42.70
C ARG A 237 4.12 -23.15 -43.83
N ARG A 238 4.00 -21.83 -43.80
CA ARG A 238 3.50 -21.01 -44.91
C ARG A 238 4.53 -20.83 -46.00
N ASP A 239 5.79 -20.57 -45.61
CA ASP A 239 6.87 -20.31 -46.57
C ASP A 239 7.43 -21.57 -47.17
N PHE A 240 7.37 -22.69 -46.48
CA PHE A 240 7.78 -24.02 -46.91
C PHE A 240 6.63 -25.01 -46.75
N PRO A 241 5.61 -24.94 -47.61
CA PRO A 241 4.55 -25.94 -47.61
C PRO A 241 5.18 -27.29 -47.90
N GLU A 242 5.19 -28.16 -46.88
CA GLU A 242 5.68 -29.53 -47.02
C GLU A 242 4.99 -30.17 -48.23
N LYS A 243 5.78 -30.52 -49.25
CA LYS A 243 5.28 -31.32 -50.37
C LYS A 243 4.69 -32.56 -49.71
N GLN A 244 3.36 -32.68 -49.71
CA GLN A 244 2.69 -33.93 -49.35
C GLN A 244 3.35 -35.01 -50.16
N ASP A 245 4.27 -35.71 -49.53
CA ASP A 245 4.84 -36.93 -50.12
C ASP A 245 3.68 -37.89 -50.33
N SER A 246 3.30 -38.05 -51.58
CA SER A 246 2.33 -39.01 -52.04
C SER A 246 2.94 -40.43 -52.01
N GLY A 247 3.53 -40.74 -50.88
CA GLY A 247 4.02 -42.06 -50.49
C GLY A 247 2.89 -42.97 -50.05
N LYS A 248 1.95 -43.26 -50.93
CA LYS A 248 1.09 -44.40 -50.75
C LYS A 248 1.97 -45.64 -50.85
N PRO A 249 2.13 -46.48 -49.80
CA PRO A 249 2.90 -47.70 -49.90
C PRO A 249 2.26 -48.58 -50.99
N PRO A 250 3.06 -49.26 -51.85
CA PRO A 250 2.52 -50.14 -52.87
C PRO A 250 1.75 -51.27 -52.19
N THR A 251 0.50 -51.39 -52.56
CA THR A 251 -0.35 -52.55 -52.22
C THR A 251 0.32 -53.78 -52.75
N THR A 252 0.88 -54.61 -51.88
CA THR A 252 1.30 -55.97 -52.23
C THR A 252 0.07 -56.77 -52.72
N PRO A 253 0.12 -57.43 -53.86
CA PRO A 253 -0.98 -58.24 -54.29
C PRO A 253 -1.13 -59.51 -53.45
N ASP A 254 -2.37 -59.79 -53.07
CA ASP A 254 -2.81 -61.02 -52.45
C ASP A 254 -2.29 -62.27 -53.24
N SER A 255 -1.41 -62.98 -52.63
CA SER A 255 -1.16 -64.38 -53.01
C SER A 255 -2.03 -65.29 -52.15
N LYS A 256 -3.31 -65.35 -52.48
CA LYS A 256 -4.10 -66.54 -52.21
C LYS A 256 -3.91 -67.48 -53.43
N THR A 257 -3.18 -68.56 -53.24
CA THR A 257 -3.51 -69.86 -53.90
C THR A 257 -2.55 -70.94 -53.38
N GLN A 258 -3.12 -71.96 -52.78
CA GLN A 258 -2.67 -73.40 -52.72
C GLN A 258 -1.46 -73.73 -51.81
N LEU A 259 -1.57 -74.48 -50.77
CA LEU A 259 -2.07 -75.83 -50.51
C LEU A 259 -2.19 -76.10 -49.02
#